data_7924691a9cf72c9ea1f9c668fce4f1c7
#
_entry.id   7924691a9cf72c9ea1f9c668fce4f1c7
#
_cell.length_a   1.000
_cell.length_b   1.000
_cell.length_c   1.000
_cell.angle_alpha   90.00
_cell.angle_beta   90.00
_cell.angle_gamma   90.00
#
_symmetry.space_group_name_H-M   'P 1'
#
loop_
_entity.id
_entity.type
_entity.pdbx_description
1 polymer ?
#
loop_
_entity_poly.entity_id
_entity_poly.type
_entity_poly.pdbx_seq_one_letter_code
_entity_poly.pdbx_strand_id
1 'polypeptide(L)'
;MSVPLTLLGLLEREPSHGYDLKRDYDTFFNRGKPLPYGQVYTTLGRLARDGKVIAGEAEPGVGPERKRYVITEAGATEFETWLTEPVAPEPSLQTTLFTKVVLALMLGRDAQQYLDTQRAAHLERMHELTKLRRNGPIVDALLADHGLFHLEADLRWIELTAARMDTLAAAVRA
;
A
#
# COMPACT_ATOMS: atom_id res chain seq x y z
N MET A 1 3.22 1.42 3.65
CA MET A 1 2.55 2.56 4.31
C MET A 1 2.80 2.48 5.81
N SER A 2 3.18 3.58 6.47
CA SER A 2 3.51 3.63 7.92
C SER A 2 2.29 4.00 8.73
N VAL A 3 1.69 3.03 9.45
CA VAL A 3 0.54 3.26 10.33
C VAL A 3 0.84 4.34 11.39
N PRO A 4 1.99 4.33 12.09
CA PRO A 4 2.29 5.37 13.09
C PRO A 4 2.27 6.78 12.50
N LEU A 5 2.94 7.01 11.38
CA LEU A 5 3.04 8.33 10.75
C LEU A 5 1.68 8.78 10.18
N THR A 6 0.88 7.85 9.65
CA THR A 6 -0.48 8.18 9.22
C THR A 6 -1.37 8.59 10.40
N LEU A 7 -1.26 7.91 11.56
CA LEU A 7 -2.00 8.33 12.76
C LEU A 7 -1.53 9.68 13.30
N LEU A 8 -0.23 9.98 13.25
CA LEU A 8 0.28 11.31 13.59
C LEU A 8 -0.31 12.39 12.67
N GLY A 9 -0.35 12.15 11.36
CA GLY A 9 -0.96 13.08 10.41
C GLY A 9 -2.45 13.34 10.62
N LEU A 10 -3.20 12.30 11.02
CA LEU A 10 -4.61 12.48 11.40
C LEU A 10 -4.75 13.31 12.69
N LEU A 11 -3.84 13.14 13.65
CA LEU A 11 -3.81 13.91 14.90
C LEU A 11 -3.32 15.35 14.71
N GLU A 12 -2.46 15.60 13.71
CA GLU A 12 -2.07 16.96 13.31
C GLU A 12 -3.27 17.80 12.86
N ARG A 13 -4.21 17.16 12.19
CA ARG A 13 -5.45 17.81 11.76
C ARG A 13 -6.31 18.23 12.95
N GLU A 14 -6.53 17.32 13.92
CA GLU A 14 -7.31 17.56 15.12
C GLU A 14 -7.10 16.49 16.19
N PRO A 15 -7.15 16.86 17.51
CA PRO A 15 -7.15 15.89 18.58
C PRO A 15 -8.33 14.92 18.45
N SER A 16 -8.07 13.61 18.53
CA SER A 16 -9.08 12.59 18.20
C SER A 16 -9.02 11.37 19.13
N HIS A 17 -10.12 10.62 19.21
CA HIS A 17 -10.16 9.33 19.90
C HIS A 17 -9.64 8.22 18.99
N GLY A 18 -9.12 7.13 19.57
CA GLY A 18 -8.62 5.99 18.81
C GLY A 18 -9.66 5.37 17.86
N TYR A 19 -10.95 5.43 18.22
CA TYR A 19 -12.04 4.97 17.36
C TYR A 19 -12.18 5.84 16.10
N ASP A 20 -12.15 7.16 16.24
CA ASP A 20 -12.27 8.09 15.12
C ASP A 20 -11.04 8.00 14.21
N LEU A 21 -9.84 7.92 14.79
CA LEU A 21 -8.61 7.70 14.05
C LEU A 21 -8.66 6.42 13.19
N LYS A 22 -9.20 5.32 13.75
CA LYS A 22 -9.39 4.09 12.99
C LYS A 22 -10.37 4.28 11.84
N ARG A 23 -11.53 4.91 12.10
CA ARG A 23 -12.55 5.15 11.07
C ARG A 23 -11.95 5.98 9.91
N ASP A 24 -11.25 7.05 10.23
CA ASP A 24 -10.65 7.94 9.23
C ASP A 24 -9.51 7.25 8.49
N TYR A 25 -8.69 6.47 9.19
CA TYR A 25 -7.66 5.64 8.57
C TYR A 25 -8.27 4.66 7.55
N ASP A 26 -9.30 3.93 7.93
CA ASP A 26 -9.95 2.96 7.05
C ASP A 26 -10.64 3.64 5.86
N THR A 27 -11.22 4.82 6.08
CA THR A 27 -11.91 5.57 5.03
C THR A 27 -10.95 6.06 3.95
N PHE A 28 -9.79 6.57 4.33
CA PHE A 28 -8.89 7.24 3.38
C PHE A 28 -7.70 6.40 2.94
N PHE A 29 -7.20 5.49 3.78
CA PHE A 29 -5.90 4.85 3.53
C PHE A 29 -5.95 3.33 3.38
N ASN A 30 -6.97 2.64 3.87
CA ASN A 30 -6.98 1.18 3.89
C ASN A 30 -8.35 0.55 3.64
N ARG A 31 -8.91 0.74 2.47
CA ARG A 31 -10.24 0.26 2.12
C ARG A 31 -10.35 -1.25 1.93
N GLY A 32 -9.27 -1.92 1.55
CA GLY A 32 -9.30 -3.35 1.27
C GLY A 32 -9.09 -4.25 2.49
N LYS A 33 -8.40 -3.76 3.52
CA LYS A 33 -8.11 -4.49 4.75
C LYS A 33 -8.13 -3.55 5.95
N PRO A 34 -9.27 -3.46 6.65
CA PRO A 34 -9.44 -2.55 7.78
C PRO A 34 -8.36 -2.74 8.85
N LEU A 35 -7.90 -1.63 9.43
CA LEU A 35 -6.90 -1.63 10.49
C LEU A 35 -7.52 -2.20 11.78
N PRO A 36 -6.98 -3.28 12.38
CA PRO A 36 -7.52 -3.82 13.62
C PRO A 36 -7.46 -2.80 14.76
N TYR A 37 -8.50 -2.73 15.58
CA TYR A 37 -8.53 -1.85 16.76
C TYR A 37 -7.31 -2.05 17.67
N GLY A 38 -6.95 -3.31 17.95
CA GLY A 38 -5.77 -3.63 18.75
C GLY A 38 -4.49 -3.01 18.21
N GLN A 39 -4.32 -2.96 16.87
CA GLN A 39 -3.16 -2.33 16.24
C GLN A 39 -3.17 -0.81 16.41
N VAL A 40 -4.34 -0.16 16.31
CA VAL A 40 -4.48 1.28 16.55
C VAL A 40 -4.04 1.62 17.97
N TYR A 41 -4.61 0.96 18.98
CA TYR A 41 -4.30 1.25 20.38
C TYR A 41 -2.88 0.89 20.78
N THR A 42 -2.34 -0.22 20.25
CA THR A 42 -0.92 -0.58 20.44
C THR A 42 -0.01 0.48 19.85
N THR A 43 -0.35 1.01 18.67
CA THR A 43 0.43 2.07 18.01
C THR A 43 0.35 3.38 18.80
N LEU A 44 -0.84 3.79 19.21
CA LEU A 44 -1.04 5.00 20.01
C LEU A 44 -0.32 4.90 21.36
N GLY A 45 -0.38 3.75 22.03
CA GLY A 45 0.36 3.50 23.27
C GLY A 45 1.88 3.61 23.10
N ARG A 46 2.41 3.14 21.97
CA ARG A 46 3.83 3.29 21.63
C ARG A 46 4.18 4.75 21.35
N LEU A 47 3.38 5.45 20.55
CA LEU A 47 3.58 6.88 20.27
C LEU A 47 3.53 7.73 21.54
N ALA A 48 2.64 7.39 22.51
CA ALA A 48 2.57 8.06 23.79
C ALA A 48 3.83 7.82 24.65
N ARG A 49 4.29 6.57 24.72
CA ARG A 49 5.54 6.22 25.41
C ARG A 49 6.74 6.92 24.81
N ASP A 50 6.77 7.06 23.49
CA ASP A 50 7.86 7.70 22.74
C ASP A 50 7.72 9.25 22.74
N GLY A 51 6.76 9.81 23.49
CA GLY A 51 6.56 11.26 23.65
C GLY A 51 6.00 11.98 22.42
N LYS A 52 5.50 11.26 21.41
CA LYS A 52 4.99 11.82 20.16
C LYS A 52 3.52 12.20 20.20
N VAL A 53 2.77 11.62 21.12
CA VAL A 53 1.39 11.98 21.43
C VAL A 53 1.18 12.04 22.95
N ILE A 54 0.21 12.81 23.38
CA ILE A 54 -0.30 12.83 24.75
C ILE A 54 -1.66 12.17 24.75
N ALA A 55 -1.87 11.20 25.64
CA ALA A 55 -3.18 10.65 25.92
C ALA A 55 -3.84 11.50 27.01
N GLY A 56 -4.96 12.10 26.71
CA GLY A 56 -5.79 12.82 27.69
C GLY A 56 -6.35 11.89 28.77
N GLU A 57 -7.00 12.49 29.77
CA GLU A 57 -7.73 11.75 30.78
C GLU A 57 -8.87 10.94 30.12
N ALA A 58 -9.23 9.81 30.76
CA ALA A 58 -10.33 9.00 30.31
C ALA A 58 -11.65 9.76 30.46
N GLU A 59 -12.35 9.99 29.36
CA GLU A 59 -13.68 10.61 29.41
C GLU A 59 -14.68 9.58 29.94
N PRO A 60 -15.53 9.95 30.94
CA PRO A 60 -16.57 9.05 31.43
C PRO A 60 -17.60 8.77 30.33
N GLY A 61 -17.84 7.50 30.03
CA GLY A 61 -18.81 7.07 29.02
C GLY A 61 -19.18 5.60 29.16
N VAL A 62 -20.28 5.20 28.54
CA VAL A 62 -20.70 3.78 28.45
C VAL A 62 -19.83 3.13 27.35
N GLY A 63 -18.79 2.38 27.74
CA GLY A 63 -17.90 1.67 26.80
C GLY A 63 -16.43 1.67 27.24
N PRO A 64 -15.51 1.13 26.42
CA PRO A 64 -14.08 1.16 26.69
C PRO A 64 -13.59 2.59 26.91
N GLU A 65 -12.65 2.79 27.83
CA GLU A 65 -12.07 4.10 28.16
C GLU A 65 -11.79 4.94 26.90
N ARG A 66 -12.50 6.05 26.75
CA ARG A 66 -12.31 6.97 25.63
C ARG A 66 -11.23 7.98 25.99
N LYS A 67 -10.01 7.71 25.59
CA LYS A 67 -8.90 8.67 25.71
C LYS A 67 -8.79 9.48 24.43
N ARG A 68 -8.72 10.79 24.56
CA ARG A 68 -8.44 11.69 23.47
C ARG A 68 -6.92 11.83 23.32
N TYR A 69 -6.43 11.67 22.12
CA TYR A 69 -5.00 11.78 21.79
C TYR A 69 -4.73 13.13 21.14
N VAL A 70 -3.61 13.73 21.51
CA VAL A 70 -3.11 15.00 20.97
C VAL A 70 -1.68 14.78 20.50
N ILE A 71 -1.34 15.26 19.32
CA ILE A 71 0.04 15.22 18.84
C ILE A 71 0.90 16.20 19.64
N THR A 72 2.16 15.85 19.90
CA THR A 72 3.14 16.74 20.51
C THR A 72 3.95 17.44 19.44
N GLU A 73 4.74 18.45 19.81
CA GLU A 73 5.70 19.11 18.93
C GLU A 73 6.70 18.10 18.32
N ALA A 74 7.18 17.13 19.11
CA ALA A 74 8.06 16.06 18.64
C ALA A 74 7.36 15.14 17.61
N GLY A 75 6.06 14.83 17.83
CA GLY A 75 5.26 14.06 16.89
C GLY A 75 5.00 14.81 15.59
N ALA A 76 4.68 16.11 15.68
CA ALA A 76 4.47 16.98 14.52
C ALA A 76 5.74 17.12 13.68
N THR A 77 6.90 17.32 14.31
CA THR A 77 8.19 17.40 13.61
C THR A 77 8.52 16.10 12.87
N GLU A 78 8.29 14.94 13.49
CA GLU A 78 8.52 13.66 12.83
C GLU A 78 7.57 13.44 11.64
N PHE A 79 6.31 13.80 11.81
CA PHE A 79 5.32 13.70 10.74
C PHE A 79 5.67 14.62 9.57
N GLU A 80 6.04 15.88 9.82
CA GLU A 80 6.41 16.87 8.80
C GLU A 80 7.66 16.42 8.03
N THR A 81 8.66 15.90 8.75
CA THR A 81 9.88 15.34 8.13
C THR A 81 9.52 14.21 7.16
N TRP A 82 8.70 13.26 7.60
CA TRP A 82 8.27 12.15 6.75
C TRP A 82 7.38 12.61 5.58
N LEU A 83 6.50 13.59 5.80
CA LEU A 83 5.59 14.09 4.76
C LEU A 83 6.33 14.77 3.62
N THR A 84 7.43 15.45 3.94
CA THR A 84 8.23 16.21 2.96
C THR A 84 9.36 15.39 2.36
N GLU A 85 9.74 14.25 2.98
CA GLU A 85 10.79 13.38 2.46
C GLU A 85 10.32 12.64 1.19
N PRO A 86 11.05 12.77 0.07
CA PRO A 86 10.69 12.07 -1.15
C PRO A 86 10.87 10.56 -0.98
N VAL A 87 9.90 9.78 -1.44
CA VAL A 87 10.04 8.32 -1.51
C VAL A 87 10.96 7.97 -2.68
N ALA A 88 12.04 7.23 -2.39
CA ALA A 88 12.96 6.77 -3.42
C ALA A 88 12.22 5.95 -4.49
N PRO A 89 12.38 6.27 -5.79
CA PRO A 89 11.77 5.50 -6.86
C PRO A 89 12.46 4.13 -6.95
N GLU A 90 11.76 3.08 -6.57
CA GLU A 90 12.22 1.71 -6.74
C GLU A 90 11.54 1.08 -7.96
N PRO A 91 12.29 0.41 -8.87
CA PRO A 91 11.68 -0.36 -9.92
C PRO A 91 10.93 -1.53 -9.30
N SER A 92 9.61 -1.45 -9.31
CA SER A 92 8.72 -2.53 -8.84
C SER A 92 8.71 -3.68 -9.85
N LEU A 93 9.87 -4.29 -10.11
CA LEU A 93 9.87 -5.55 -10.83
C LEU A 93 9.14 -6.57 -9.95
N GLN A 94 8.06 -7.15 -10.44
CA GLN A 94 7.41 -8.24 -9.74
C GLN A 94 8.36 -9.44 -9.71
N THR A 95 9.16 -9.51 -8.64
CA THR A 95 10.17 -10.57 -8.43
C THR A 95 9.59 -11.96 -8.67
N THR A 96 8.33 -12.18 -8.26
CA THR A 96 7.62 -13.44 -8.48
C THR A 96 7.38 -13.74 -9.95
N LEU A 97 6.99 -12.74 -10.75
CA LEU A 97 6.76 -12.90 -12.19
C LEU A 97 8.06 -13.29 -12.92
N PHE A 98 9.14 -12.53 -12.67
CA PHE A 98 10.46 -12.83 -13.18
C PHE A 98 10.93 -14.23 -12.78
N THR A 99 10.84 -14.57 -11.48
CA THR A 99 11.27 -15.88 -10.97
C THR A 99 10.54 -17.03 -11.65
N LYS A 100 9.22 -16.91 -11.85
CA LYS A 100 8.42 -17.96 -12.50
C LYS A 100 8.81 -18.16 -13.97
N VAL A 101 9.09 -17.08 -14.71
CA VAL A 101 9.55 -17.17 -16.10
C VAL A 101 10.90 -17.90 -16.17
N VAL A 102 11.87 -17.48 -15.37
CA VAL A 102 13.20 -18.09 -15.34
C VAL A 102 13.12 -19.58 -14.97
N LEU A 103 12.37 -19.92 -13.90
CA LEU A 103 12.21 -21.32 -13.49
C LEU A 103 11.50 -22.17 -14.57
N ALA A 104 10.49 -21.63 -15.24
CA ALA A 104 9.83 -22.33 -16.32
C ALA A 104 10.80 -22.67 -17.44
N LEU A 105 11.67 -21.72 -17.83
CA LEU A 105 12.71 -21.93 -18.84
C LEU A 105 13.76 -22.94 -18.41
N MET A 106 14.24 -22.84 -17.16
CA MET A 106 15.22 -23.79 -16.60
C MET A 106 14.69 -25.22 -16.56
N LEU A 107 13.41 -25.38 -16.29
CA LEU A 107 12.74 -26.68 -16.18
C LEU A 107 12.19 -27.19 -17.55
N GLY A 108 12.42 -26.48 -18.65
CA GLY A 108 11.92 -26.83 -19.98
C GLY A 108 10.37 -26.77 -20.07
N ARG A 109 9.73 -25.98 -19.22
CA ARG A 109 8.27 -25.77 -19.23
C ARG A 109 7.89 -24.63 -20.17
N ASP A 110 6.60 -24.57 -20.51
CA ASP A 110 6.07 -23.52 -21.38
C ASP A 110 5.95 -22.18 -20.62
N ALA A 111 7.01 -21.37 -20.72
CA ALA A 111 7.06 -20.05 -20.14
C ALA A 111 6.17 -19.06 -20.92
N GLN A 112 5.90 -19.30 -22.20
CA GLN A 112 5.02 -18.47 -23.01
C GLN A 112 3.58 -18.58 -22.53
N GLN A 113 3.08 -19.79 -22.31
CA GLN A 113 1.75 -20.01 -21.75
C GLN A 113 1.57 -19.32 -20.40
N TYR A 114 2.62 -19.30 -19.56
CA TYR A 114 2.59 -18.56 -18.30
C TYR A 114 2.45 -17.04 -18.52
N LEU A 115 3.22 -16.47 -19.46
CA LEU A 115 3.12 -15.04 -19.79
C LEU A 115 1.74 -14.67 -20.33
N ASP A 116 1.15 -15.51 -21.19
CA ASP A 116 -0.19 -15.28 -21.73
C ASP A 116 -1.26 -15.30 -20.64
N THR A 117 -1.16 -16.25 -19.71
CA THR A 117 -2.05 -16.31 -18.53
C THR A 117 -1.91 -15.06 -17.65
N GLN A 118 -0.67 -14.64 -17.43
CA GLN A 118 -0.39 -13.45 -16.62
C GLN A 118 -0.89 -12.17 -17.29
N ARG A 119 -0.74 -12.08 -18.62
CA ARG A 119 -1.27 -10.98 -19.42
C ARG A 119 -2.79 -10.87 -19.29
N ALA A 120 -3.50 -12.00 -19.39
CA ALA A 120 -4.96 -12.01 -19.23
C ALA A 120 -5.39 -11.49 -17.84
N ALA A 121 -4.70 -11.93 -16.77
CA ALA A 121 -4.97 -11.47 -15.41
C ALA A 121 -4.72 -9.96 -15.24
N HIS A 122 -3.67 -9.41 -15.87
CA HIS A 122 -3.40 -7.97 -15.84
C HIS A 122 -4.49 -7.17 -16.56
N LEU A 123 -4.95 -7.62 -17.72
CA LEU A 123 -6.01 -6.95 -18.48
C LEU A 123 -7.34 -6.95 -17.71
N GLU A 124 -7.67 -8.05 -17.04
CA GLU A 124 -8.86 -8.12 -16.18
C GLU A 124 -8.76 -7.11 -15.04
N ARG A 125 -7.61 -7.06 -14.36
CA ARG A 125 -7.37 -6.10 -13.29
C ARG A 125 -7.41 -4.65 -13.77
N MET A 126 -6.88 -4.35 -14.94
CA MET A 126 -6.98 -3.02 -15.56
C MET A 126 -8.42 -2.62 -15.83
N HIS A 127 -9.27 -3.58 -16.26
CA HIS A 127 -10.69 -3.33 -16.46
C HIS A 127 -11.39 -2.94 -15.15
N GLU A 128 -11.11 -3.65 -14.06
CA GLU A 128 -11.66 -3.33 -12.73
C GLU A 128 -11.23 -1.93 -12.26
N LEU A 129 -9.92 -1.62 -12.35
CA LEU A 129 -9.39 -0.32 -11.94
C LEU A 129 -9.92 0.83 -12.80
N THR A 130 -10.14 0.58 -14.10
CA THR A 130 -10.76 1.57 -15.00
C THR A 130 -12.21 1.88 -14.59
N LYS A 131 -12.96 0.89 -14.14
CA LYS A 131 -14.31 1.12 -13.60
C LYS A 131 -14.25 1.94 -12.31
N LEU A 132 -13.32 1.61 -11.41
CA LEU A 132 -13.12 2.34 -10.15
C LEU A 132 -12.72 3.79 -10.41
N ARG A 133 -11.76 4.03 -11.30
CA ARG A 133 -11.33 5.37 -11.72
C ARG A 133 -12.48 6.22 -12.24
N ARG A 134 -13.38 5.63 -13.04
CA ARG A 134 -14.48 6.35 -13.67
C ARG A 134 -15.62 6.68 -12.71
N ASN A 135 -15.91 5.78 -11.75
CA ASN A 135 -17.12 5.82 -10.95
C ASN A 135 -16.85 6.09 -9.46
N GLY A 136 -15.59 6.08 -9.02
CA GLY A 136 -15.20 6.24 -7.63
C GLY A 136 -14.96 7.70 -7.24
N PRO A 137 -14.87 7.99 -5.93
CA PRO A 137 -14.39 9.27 -5.42
C PRO A 137 -12.99 9.58 -5.92
N ILE A 138 -12.59 10.86 -5.92
CA ILE A 138 -11.30 11.31 -6.46
C ILE A 138 -10.08 10.60 -5.82
N VAL A 139 -10.14 10.28 -4.53
CA VAL A 139 -9.07 9.54 -3.85
C VAL A 139 -8.92 8.13 -4.42
N ASP A 140 -10.04 7.46 -4.72
CA ASP A 140 -10.04 6.13 -5.33
C ASP A 140 -9.57 6.18 -6.79
N ALA A 141 -9.95 7.23 -7.52
CA ALA A 141 -9.50 7.45 -8.89
C ALA A 141 -7.97 7.60 -8.94
N LEU A 142 -7.36 8.37 -8.04
CA LEU A 142 -5.89 8.52 -7.96
C LEU A 142 -5.18 7.20 -7.64
N LEU A 143 -5.73 6.39 -6.73
CA LEU A 143 -5.19 5.05 -6.44
C LEU A 143 -5.34 4.10 -7.63
N ALA A 144 -6.46 4.19 -8.33
CA ALA A 144 -6.70 3.40 -9.54
C ALA A 144 -5.74 3.79 -10.66
N ASP A 145 -5.49 5.09 -10.88
CA ASP A 145 -4.51 5.57 -11.86
C ASP A 145 -3.11 5.04 -11.56
N HIS A 146 -2.65 5.13 -10.31
CA HIS A 146 -1.37 4.54 -9.91
C HIS A 146 -1.31 3.04 -10.24
N GLY A 147 -2.35 2.28 -9.88
CA GLY A 147 -2.43 0.85 -10.21
C GLY A 147 -2.42 0.58 -11.72
N LEU A 148 -3.13 1.38 -12.52
CA LEU A 148 -3.15 1.26 -13.98
C LEU A 148 -1.77 1.49 -14.60
N PHE A 149 -1.02 2.51 -14.16
CA PHE A 149 0.35 2.76 -14.66
C PHE A 149 1.31 1.61 -14.35
N HIS A 150 1.19 0.99 -13.16
CA HIS A 150 1.99 -0.19 -12.83
C HIS A 150 1.64 -1.40 -13.70
N LEU A 151 0.34 -1.67 -13.91
CA LEU A 151 -0.11 -2.77 -14.77
C LEU A 151 0.31 -2.56 -16.23
N GLU A 152 0.28 -1.32 -16.73
CA GLU A 152 0.80 -0.99 -18.07
C GLU A 152 2.30 -1.27 -18.19
N ALA A 153 3.09 -0.93 -17.17
CA ALA A 153 4.52 -1.23 -17.14
C ALA A 153 4.78 -2.74 -17.13
N ASP A 154 4.03 -3.49 -16.32
CA ASP A 154 4.11 -4.95 -16.26
C ASP A 154 3.73 -5.60 -17.60
N LEU A 155 2.68 -5.13 -18.26
CA LEU A 155 2.28 -5.61 -19.59
C LEU A 155 3.37 -5.39 -20.65
N ARG A 156 4.00 -4.22 -20.65
CA ARG A 156 5.13 -3.93 -21.55
C ARG A 156 6.31 -4.87 -21.28
N TRP A 157 6.57 -5.17 -20.02
CA TRP A 157 7.61 -6.12 -19.65
C TRP A 157 7.28 -7.55 -20.11
N ILE A 158 6.03 -8.00 -19.95
CA ILE A 158 5.53 -9.30 -20.42
C ILE A 158 5.73 -9.43 -21.94
N GLU A 159 5.30 -8.42 -22.72
CA GLU A 159 5.45 -8.39 -24.16
C GLU A 159 6.92 -8.42 -24.61
N LEU A 160 7.77 -7.61 -23.97
CA LEU A 160 9.20 -7.59 -24.25
C LEU A 160 9.87 -8.93 -23.92
N THR A 161 9.47 -9.57 -22.83
CA THR A 161 9.98 -10.87 -22.40
C THR A 161 9.56 -11.97 -23.36
N ALA A 162 8.29 -11.98 -23.79
CA ALA A 162 7.78 -12.90 -24.80
C ALA A 162 8.55 -12.76 -26.13
N ALA A 163 8.81 -11.53 -26.59
CA ALA A 163 9.57 -11.28 -27.81
C ALA A 163 11.04 -11.72 -27.74
N ARG A 164 11.60 -11.95 -26.54
CA ARG A 164 12.99 -12.38 -26.30
C ARG A 164 13.08 -13.81 -25.77
N MET A 165 12.00 -14.58 -25.84
CA MET A 165 11.90 -15.89 -25.19
C MET A 165 13.01 -16.86 -25.63
N ASP A 166 13.29 -16.96 -26.92
CA ASP A 166 14.32 -17.84 -27.45
C ASP A 166 15.73 -17.49 -26.95
N THR A 167 16.04 -16.19 -26.91
CA THR A 167 17.32 -15.70 -26.39
C THR A 167 17.45 -15.99 -24.89
N LEU A 168 16.39 -15.79 -24.12
CA LEU A 168 16.35 -16.09 -22.68
C LEU A 168 16.50 -17.60 -22.44
N ALA A 169 15.81 -18.43 -23.22
CA ALA A 169 15.88 -19.87 -23.10
C ALA A 169 17.29 -20.39 -23.36
N ALA A 170 17.99 -19.85 -24.37
CA ALA A 170 19.38 -20.19 -24.66
C ALA A 170 20.32 -19.79 -23.49
N ALA A 171 20.16 -18.59 -22.96
CA ALA A 171 21.00 -18.07 -21.88
C ALA A 171 20.80 -18.79 -20.52
N VAL A 172 19.62 -19.33 -20.26
CA VAL A 172 19.28 -19.99 -18.97
C VAL A 172 19.66 -21.47 -18.98
N ARG A 173 19.80 -22.08 -20.18
CA ARG A 173 20.18 -23.50 -20.35
C ARG A 173 21.68 -23.73 -20.62
N ALA A 174 22.44 -22.65 -20.83
CA ALA A 174 23.89 -22.68 -20.98
C ALA A 174 24.59 -22.83 -19.62
#